data_fd86360c4042167ee1964fee80c30678
#
_entry.id   fd86360c4042167ee1964fee80c30678
#
_cell.length_a   1.000
_cell.length_b   1.000
_cell.length_c   1.000
_cell.angle_alpha   90.00
_cell.angle_beta   90.00
_cell.angle_gamma   90.00
#
_symmetry.space_group_name_H-M   'P 1'
#
loop_
_entity.id
_entity.type
_entity.pdbx_description
1 polymer ?
#
loop_
_entity_poly.entity_id
_entity_poly.type
_entity_poly.pdbx_seq_one_letter_code
_entity_poly.pdbx_strand_id
1 'polypeptide(L)'
;MSPVSRPVFLPHPLLPDADWADRFTLRLPAGGLTARHAARLTLERPPLRIRAFLVSRNRLVAPFGWKKTPAEDGATIGGIPVISAGDDRVVLGADGRHLDFRIVIDVRQDRPRGQTLSFMTLLRRRSLPARLYLAAVLPFHKYVLRGLLAGIDRPGPRERKRTGEAYGDGDAALTLTRRGKG
;
A
#
# COMPACT_ATOMS: atom_id res chain seq x y z
N MET A 1 -6.60 0.18 15.19
CA MET A 1 -6.74 1.67 15.21
C MET A 1 -7.54 2.12 14.00
N SER A 2 -8.27 3.24 14.07
CA SER A 2 -9.08 3.73 12.94
C SER A 2 -8.33 4.78 12.13
N PRO A 3 -8.43 4.75 10.77
CA PRO A 3 -7.85 5.78 9.92
C PRO A 3 -8.49 7.15 10.16
N VAL A 4 -7.67 8.19 10.25
CA VAL A 4 -8.09 9.58 10.49
C VAL A 4 -7.86 10.40 9.22
N SER A 5 -8.87 11.15 8.79
CA SER A 5 -8.75 12.11 7.68
C SER A 5 -7.90 13.30 8.12
N ARG A 6 -7.05 13.78 7.22
CA ARG A 6 -6.18 14.95 7.42
C ARG A 6 -6.32 15.92 6.26
N PRO A 7 -6.24 17.23 6.50
CA PRO A 7 -6.29 18.21 5.42
C PRO A 7 -5.10 18.05 4.47
N VAL A 8 -5.31 18.38 3.21
CA VAL A 8 -4.27 18.52 2.18
C VAL A 8 -4.41 19.91 1.59
N PHE A 9 -3.31 20.63 1.55
CA PHE A 9 -3.28 21.95 0.95
C PHE A 9 -2.95 21.84 -0.52
N LEU A 10 -3.64 22.60 -1.35
CA LEU A 10 -3.39 22.76 -2.78
C LEU A 10 -2.90 24.20 -3.02
N PRO A 11 -2.01 24.43 -4.00
CA PRO A 11 -1.41 23.46 -4.93
C PRO A 11 -0.44 22.50 -4.23
N HIS A 12 -0.23 21.30 -4.82
CA HIS A 12 0.67 20.29 -4.27
C HIS A 12 1.82 19.97 -5.24
N PRO A 13 3.09 19.88 -4.79
CA PRO A 13 4.24 19.69 -5.70
C PRO A 13 4.16 18.47 -6.60
N LEU A 14 3.56 17.36 -6.15
CA LEU A 14 3.43 16.13 -6.93
C LEU A 14 2.34 16.19 -8.01
N LEU A 15 1.43 17.15 -7.93
CA LEU A 15 0.42 17.46 -8.94
C LEU A 15 -0.02 18.91 -8.74
N PRO A 16 0.72 19.90 -9.31
CA PRO A 16 0.48 21.34 -9.05
C PRO A 16 -0.94 21.78 -9.42
N ASP A 17 -1.48 21.23 -10.50
CA ASP A 17 -2.82 21.55 -10.97
C ASP A 17 -3.92 20.66 -10.35
N ALA A 18 -3.65 19.98 -9.24
CA ALA A 18 -4.67 19.21 -8.55
C ALA A 18 -5.82 20.12 -8.11
N ASP A 19 -7.03 19.69 -8.38
CA ASP A 19 -8.27 20.40 -8.01
C ASP A 19 -9.06 19.65 -6.93
N TRP A 20 -8.53 18.50 -6.50
CA TRP A 20 -9.07 17.73 -5.38
C TRP A 20 -7.97 16.88 -4.72
N ALA A 21 -8.05 16.78 -3.41
CA ALA A 21 -7.14 15.96 -2.63
C ALA A 21 -7.80 15.42 -1.36
N ASP A 22 -7.38 14.24 -0.92
CA ASP A 22 -7.63 13.75 0.42
C ASP A 22 -6.41 13.03 1.00
N ARG A 23 -6.37 12.90 2.32
CA ARG A 23 -5.35 12.17 3.05
C ARG A 23 -5.96 11.44 4.23
N PHE A 24 -5.58 10.19 4.38
CA PHE A 24 -5.87 9.39 5.57
C PHE A 24 -4.57 8.96 6.23
N THR A 25 -4.54 9.02 7.55
CA THR A 25 -3.41 8.55 8.36
C THR A 25 -3.86 7.44 9.29
N LEU A 26 -2.99 6.45 9.45
CA LEU A 26 -3.18 5.34 10.38
C LEU A 26 -1.92 5.22 11.24
N ARG A 27 -2.08 5.24 12.56
CA ARG A 27 -1.00 4.91 13.48
C ARG A 27 -0.89 3.41 13.61
N LEU A 28 0.32 2.90 13.57
CA LEU A 28 0.66 1.49 13.69
C LEU A 28 1.66 1.30 14.83
N PRO A 29 1.71 0.13 15.46
CA PRO A 29 2.78 -0.21 16.39
C PRO A 29 4.16 -0.05 15.74
N ALA A 30 5.20 0.03 16.55
CA ALA A 30 6.56 0.01 16.05
C ALA A 30 6.81 -1.28 15.24
N GLY A 31 7.40 -1.12 14.05
CA GLY A 31 7.65 -2.24 13.12
C GLY A 31 8.49 -1.78 11.94
N GLY A 32 8.82 -2.71 11.07
CA GLY A 32 9.63 -2.49 9.86
C GLY A 32 8.78 -2.26 8.61
N LEU A 33 7.56 -1.70 8.72
CA LEU A 33 6.73 -1.43 7.54
C LEU A 33 7.41 -0.37 6.67
N THR A 34 7.63 -0.67 5.40
CA THR A 34 8.08 0.29 4.39
C THR A 34 6.89 0.77 3.57
N ALA A 35 7.03 1.94 2.93
CA ALA A 35 6.00 2.50 2.06
C ALA A 35 5.69 1.56 0.87
N ARG A 36 6.73 0.90 0.33
CA ARG A 36 6.56 -0.08 -0.75
C ARG A 36 5.75 -1.30 -0.29
N HIS A 37 6.03 -1.82 0.91
CA HIS A 37 5.28 -2.94 1.46
C HIS A 37 3.84 -2.53 1.78
N ALA A 38 3.63 -1.35 2.36
CA ALA A 38 2.31 -0.78 2.62
C ALA A 38 1.49 -0.61 1.32
N ALA A 39 2.12 -0.12 0.24
CA ALA A 39 1.49 0.02 -1.07
C ALA A 39 0.99 -1.32 -1.62
N ARG A 40 1.83 -2.36 -1.56
CA ARG A 40 1.44 -3.71 -2.00
C ARG A 40 0.31 -4.29 -1.16
N LEU A 41 0.41 -4.21 0.16
CA LEU A 41 -0.65 -4.70 1.06
C LEU A 41 -1.99 -4.02 0.78
N THR A 42 -1.96 -2.71 0.52
CA THR A 42 -3.17 -1.91 0.30
C THR A 42 -3.79 -2.14 -1.07
N LEU A 43 -2.97 -2.21 -2.12
CA LEU A 43 -3.44 -2.14 -3.51
C LEU A 43 -3.48 -3.51 -4.20
N GLU A 44 -2.63 -4.46 -3.82
CA GLU A 44 -2.60 -5.80 -4.43
C GLU A 44 -3.51 -6.80 -3.71
N ARG A 45 -3.77 -6.59 -2.40
CA ARG A 45 -4.56 -7.49 -1.57
C ARG A 45 -5.76 -6.79 -0.91
N PRO A 46 -6.61 -6.09 -1.67
CA PRO A 46 -7.76 -5.44 -1.08
C PRO A 46 -8.75 -6.49 -0.52
N PRO A 47 -9.45 -6.18 0.58
CA PRO A 47 -10.54 -7.02 1.08
C PRO A 47 -11.58 -7.31 -0.02
N LEU A 48 -12.20 -8.50 0.01
CA LEU A 48 -13.10 -8.97 -1.05
C LEU A 48 -14.19 -7.96 -1.44
N ARG A 49 -14.77 -7.27 -0.46
CA ARG A 49 -15.80 -6.22 -0.69
C ARG A 49 -15.26 -5.05 -1.51
N ILE A 50 -14.02 -4.66 -1.25
CA ILE A 50 -13.35 -3.56 -1.95
C ILE A 50 -12.91 -4.03 -3.33
N ARG A 51 -12.45 -5.27 -3.47
CA ARG A 51 -12.09 -5.88 -4.76
C ARG A 51 -13.26 -5.88 -5.73
N ALA A 52 -14.45 -6.26 -5.29
CA ALA A 52 -15.66 -6.23 -6.12
C ALA A 52 -15.96 -4.80 -6.61
N PHE A 53 -15.85 -3.80 -5.73
CA PHE A 53 -16.02 -2.39 -6.09
C PHE A 53 -14.95 -1.89 -7.08
N LEU A 54 -13.68 -2.26 -6.89
CA LEU A 54 -12.59 -1.88 -7.80
C LEU A 54 -12.76 -2.49 -9.20
N VAL A 55 -13.24 -3.73 -9.29
CA VAL A 55 -13.53 -4.39 -10.57
C VAL A 55 -14.67 -3.68 -11.30
N SER A 56 -15.77 -3.35 -10.61
CA SER A 56 -16.90 -2.60 -11.18
C SER A 56 -16.44 -1.22 -11.66
N ARG A 57 -15.65 -0.53 -10.85
CA ARG A 57 -15.08 0.77 -11.20
C ARG A 57 -14.21 0.67 -12.45
N ASN A 58 -13.34 -0.33 -12.56
CA ASN A 58 -12.46 -0.48 -13.71
C ASN A 58 -13.24 -0.67 -15.01
N ARG A 59 -14.36 -1.38 -14.99
CA ARG A 59 -15.27 -1.49 -16.15
C ARG A 59 -15.91 -0.17 -16.53
N LEU A 60 -16.29 0.65 -15.55
CA LEU A 60 -16.86 1.98 -15.77
C LEU A 60 -15.82 2.99 -16.32
N VAL A 61 -14.56 2.82 -15.95
CA VAL A 61 -13.47 3.75 -16.34
C VAL A 61 -12.77 3.33 -17.64
N ALA A 62 -12.91 2.07 -18.04
CA ALA A 62 -12.30 1.54 -19.28
C ALA A 62 -12.55 2.40 -20.53
N PRO A 63 -13.77 2.98 -20.77
CA PRO A 63 -14.03 3.85 -21.92
C PRO A 63 -13.27 5.18 -21.88
N PHE A 64 -12.79 5.62 -20.71
CA PHE A 64 -12.12 6.91 -20.56
C PHE A 64 -10.62 6.87 -20.91
N GLY A 65 -10.14 5.75 -21.47
CA GLY A 65 -8.82 5.64 -22.10
C GLY A 65 -7.70 6.11 -21.20
N TRP A 66 -7.41 5.37 -20.11
CA TRP A 66 -6.20 5.56 -19.32
C TRP A 66 -5.00 5.24 -20.22
N LYS A 67 -4.34 6.23 -20.76
CA LYS A 67 -3.00 6.01 -21.29
C LYS A 67 -2.13 5.63 -20.10
N LYS A 68 -1.63 4.41 -20.09
CA LYS A 68 -0.58 4.01 -19.17
C LYS A 68 0.59 4.95 -19.41
N THR A 69 0.84 5.87 -18.50
CA THR A 69 2.12 6.58 -18.50
C THR A 69 3.17 5.50 -18.30
N PRO A 70 4.17 5.38 -19.20
CA PRO A 70 5.25 4.43 -18.98
C PRO A 70 5.89 4.80 -17.63
N ALA A 71 5.87 3.87 -16.68
CA ALA A 71 6.80 3.94 -15.57
C ALA A 71 8.20 3.80 -16.15
N GLU A 72 9.18 4.50 -15.62
CA GLU A 72 10.57 4.43 -16.09
C GLU A 72 11.08 3.00 -16.22
N ASP A 73 10.53 2.04 -15.46
CA ASP A 73 10.85 0.60 -15.49
C ASP A 73 9.65 -0.30 -15.78
N GLY A 74 8.50 0.22 -16.22
CA GLY A 74 7.28 -0.57 -16.42
C GLY A 74 6.68 -1.14 -15.12
N ALA A 75 7.21 -0.77 -13.95
CA ALA A 75 6.79 -1.29 -12.66
C ALA A 75 5.38 -0.81 -12.29
N THR A 76 4.55 -1.70 -11.76
CA THR A 76 3.21 -1.38 -11.27
C THR A 76 2.98 -1.95 -9.88
N ILE A 77 2.14 -1.31 -9.09
CA ILE A 77 1.63 -1.83 -7.81
C ILE A 77 0.11 -1.76 -7.87
N GLY A 78 -0.57 -2.91 -7.73
CA GLY A 78 -2.02 -2.98 -7.89
C GLY A 78 -2.52 -2.56 -9.29
N GLY A 79 -1.69 -2.70 -10.33
CA GLY A 79 -1.97 -2.29 -11.69
C GLY A 79 -1.84 -0.77 -11.94
N ILE A 80 -1.32 -0.01 -10.97
CA ILE A 80 -1.08 1.43 -11.07
C ILE A 80 0.41 1.65 -11.33
N PRO A 81 0.80 2.47 -12.35
CA PRO A 81 2.20 2.79 -12.62
C PRO A 81 2.90 3.40 -11.41
N VAL A 82 4.14 2.96 -11.16
CA VAL A 82 5.03 3.52 -10.15
C VAL A 82 5.75 4.72 -10.74
N ILE A 83 5.61 5.89 -10.14
CA ILE A 83 6.34 7.11 -10.52
C ILE A 83 7.66 7.18 -9.74
N SER A 84 7.61 6.91 -8.45
CA SER A 84 8.80 6.77 -7.62
C SER A 84 8.54 5.82 -6.45
N ALA A 85 9.58 5.11 -6.02
CA ALA A 85 9.46 4.16 -4.92
C ALA A 85 10.71 4.13 -4.05
N GLY A 86 10.54 4.58 -2.80
CA GLY A 86 11.51 4.47 -1.71
C GLY A 86 10.91 3.70 -0.52
N ASP A 87 11.69 3.61 0.54
CA ASP A 87 11.27 2.92 1.76
C ASP A 87 10.26 3.75 2.56
N ASP A 88 10.45 5.08 2.60
CA ASP A 88 9.58 5.99 3.34
C ASP A 88 8.42 6.53 2.49
N ARG A 89 8.56 6.54 1.16
CA ARG A 89 7.55 7.07 0.24
C ARG A 89 7.46 6.29 -1.05
N VAL A 90 6.22 6.05 -1.47
CA VAL A 90 5.88 5.55 -2.81
C VAL A 90 4.89 6.50 -3.46
N VAL A 91 5.15 6.89 -4.70
CA VAL A 91 4.25 7.68 -5.53
C VAL A 91 3.81 6.83 -6.72
N LEU A 92 2.52 6.65 -6.84
CA LEU A 92 1.87 5.97 -7.94
C LEU A 92 0.99 6.95 -8.69
N GLY A 93 0.77 6.73 -9.98
CA GLY A 93 -0.14 7.58 -10.71
C GLY A 93 -0.04 7.46 -12.21
N ALA A 94 -0.89 8.21 -12.88
CA ALA A 94 -0.88 8.35 -14.32
C ALA A 94 -1.49 9.68 -14.72
N ASP A 95 -1.07 10.18 -15.89
CA ASP A 95 -1.66 11.33 -16.53
C ASP A 95 -2.52 10.85 -17.69
N GLY A 96 -3.76 11.31 -17.72
CA GLY A 96 -4.74 10.87 -18.69
C GLY A 96 -5.41 12.05 -19.40
N ARG A 97 -6.10 11.75 -20.50
CA ARG A 97 -6.83 12.77 -21.26
C ARG A 97 -7.89 13.50 -20.42
N HIS A 98 -8.54 12.78 -19.49
CA HIS A 98 -9.68 13.27 -18.73
C HIS A 98 -9.38 13.48 -17.25
N LEU A 99 -8.36 12.78 -16.72
CA LEU A 99 -8.04 12.76 -15.31
C LEU A 99 -6.56 12.44 -15.11
N ASP A 100 -5.86 13.30 -14.37
CA ASP A 100 -4.54 12.98 -13.81
C ASP A 100 -4.72 12.63 -12.35
N PHE A 101 -3.91 11.68 -11.86
CA PHE A 101 -3.97 11.31 -10.45
C PHE A 101 -2.61 10.91 -9.89
N ARG A 102 -2.47 11.13 -8.60
CA ARG A 102 -1.35 10.62 -7.81
C ARG A 102 -1.87 9.96 -6.54
N ILE A 103 -1.30 8.83 -6.21
CA ILE A 103 -1.46 8.15 -4.92
C ILE A 103 -0.11 8.20 -4.24
N VAL A 104 -0.05 8.81 -3.08
CA VAL A 104 1.17 8.94 -2.29
C VAL A 104 1.00 8.15 -1.01
N ILE A 105 1.90 7.22 -0.80
CA ILE A 105 1.93 6.39 0.41
C ILE A 105 3.22 6.70 1.14
N ASP A 106 3.08 7.26 2.33
CA ASP A 106 4.20 7.61 3.20
C ASP A 106 4.17 6.73 4.46
N VAL A 107 5.33 6.26 4.90
CA VAL A 107 5.52 5.62 6.20
C VAL A 107 6.56 6.41 6.97
N ARG A 108 6.14 7.01 8.07
CA ARG A 108 7.04 7.75 8.96
C ARG A 108 7.24 6.98 10.26
N GLN A 109 8.48 6.86 10.69
CA GLN A 109 8.83 6.29 11.98
C GLN A 109 8.62 7.34 13.08
N ASP A 110 7.71 7.08 14.01
CA ASP A 110 7.42 7.96 15.15
C ASP A 110 8.07 7.36 16.42
N ARG A 111 9.41 7.23 16.40
CA ARG A 111 10.16 6.64 17.54
C ARG A 111 9.95 7.44 18.83
N PRO A 112 9.78 6.77 19.98
CA PRO A 112 9.69 5.31 20.22
C PRO A 112 8.27 4.75 20.06
N ARG A 113 7.28 5.52 19.66
CA ARG A 113 5.84 5.24 19.80
C ARG A 113 5.20 4.45 18.67
N GLY A 114 5.92 4.15 17.58
CA GLY A 114 5.36 3.40 16.46
C GLY A 114 5.66 4.01 15.09
N GLN A 115 4.76 3.77 14.15
CA GLN A 115 4.82 4.24 12.77
C GLN A 115 3.52 4.96 12.39
N THR A 116 3.60 5.98 11.55
CA THR A 116 2.42 6.59 10.92
C THR A 116 2.44 6.28 9.42
N LEU A 117 1.43 5.53 8.97
CA LEU A 117 1.14 5.34 7.56
C LEU A 117 0.21 6.46 7.09
N SER A 118 0.56 7.12 6.00
CA SER A 118 -0.25 8.13 5.33
C SER A 118 -0.58 7.66 3.91
N PHE A 119 -1.84 7.78 3.53
CA PHE A 119 -2.34 7.51 2.20
C PHE A 119 -3.01 8.78 1.68
N MET A 120 -2.43 9.39 0.65
CA MET A 120 -2.92 10.63 0.05
C MET A 120 -3.28 10.41 -1.41
N THR A 121 -4.40 10.97 -1.82
CA THR A 121 -4.84 10.99 -3.23
C THR A 121 -4.92 12.43 -3.70
N LEU A 122 -4.33 12.69 -4.87
CA LEU A 122 -4.41 13.95 -5.59
C LEU A 122 -5.07 13.69 -6.94
N LEU A 123 -5.99 14.55 -7.35
CA LEU A 123 -6.71 14.45 -8.63
C LEU A 123 -6.70 15.79 -9.34
N ARG A 124 -6.55 15.74 -10.67
CA ARG A 124 -6.83 16.85 -11.59
C ARG A 124 -7.89 16.42 -12.60
N ARG A 125 -9.07 17.02 -12.53
CA ARG A 125 -10.22 16.70 -13.36
C ARG A 125 -10.23 17.58 -14.62
N ARG A 126 -9.74 17.04 -15.74
CA ARG A 126 -9.57 17.78 -16.99
C ARG A 126 -10.85 17.93 -17.80
N SER A 127 -11.91 17.17 -17.52
CA SER A 127 -13.14 17.16 -18.32
C SER A 127 -14.39 17.04 -17.45
N LEU A 128 -15.52 17.52 -18.00
CA LEU A 128 -16.84 17.38 -17.36
C LEU A 128 -17.21 15.91 -17.06
N PRO A 129 -17.03 14.94 -17.99
CA PRO A 129 -17.29 13.55 -17.69
C PRO A 129 -16.48 13.04 -16.49
N ALA A 130 -15.20 13.44 -16.36
CA ALA A 130 -14.37 13.07 -15.20
C ALA A 130 -14.91 13.70 -13.90
N ARG A 131 -15.41 14.93 -13.94
CA ARG A 131 -16.02 15.58 -12.76
C ARG A 131 -17.29 14.86 -12.31
N LEU A 132 -18.18 14.51 -13.23
CA LEU A 132 -19.42 13.78 -12.95
C LEU A 132 -19.12 12.38 -12.40
N TYR A 133 -18.21 11.66 -13.04
CA TYR A 133 -17.77 10.36 -12.59
C TYR A 133 -17.23 10.42 -11.15
N LEU A 134 -16.31 11.33 -10.87
CA LEU A 134 -15.73 11.47 -9.54
C LEU A 134 -16.75 11.94 -8.50
N ALA A 135 -17.69 12.80 -8.86
CA ALA A 135 -18.79 13.18 -7.95
C ALA A 135 -19.58 11.95 -7.47
N ALA A 136 -19.77 10.96 -8.34
CA ALA A 136 -20.41 9.70 -7.99
C ALA A 136 -19.51 8.76 -7.18
N VAL A 137 -18.20 8.77 -7.44
CA VAL A 137 -17.25 7.83 -6.82
C VAL A 137 -16.68 8.33 -5.49
N LEU A 138 -16.47 9.64 -5.34
CA LEU A 138 -15.84 10.24 -4.15
C LEU A 138 -16.52 9.90 -2.81
N PRO A 139 -17.86 9.81 -2.71
CA PRO A 139 -18.48 9.36 -1.46
C PRO A 139 -18.03 7.98 -1.02
N PHE A 140 -17.83 7.08 -1.99
CA PHE A 140 -17.36 5.71 -1.75
C PHE A 140 -15.85 5.63 -1.53
N HIS A 141 -15.08 6.59 -2.06
CA HIS A 141 -13.63 6.63 -1.93
C HIS A 141 -13.17 6.63 -0.47
N LYS A 142 -13.80 7.45 0.37
CA LYS A 142 -13.53 7.49 1.82
C LYS A 142 -13.81 6.15 2.50
N TYR A 143 -14.88 5.47 2.10
CA TYR A 143 -15.21 4.15 2.62
C TYR A 143 -14.18 3.11 2.20
N VAL A 144 -13.79 3.11 0.93
CA VAL A 144 -12.78 2.21 0.38
C VAL A 144 -11.44 2.39 1.09
N LEU A 145 -10.95 3.63 1.23
CA LEU A 145 -9.68 3.90 1.88
C LEU A 145 -9.68 3.51 3.36
N ARG A 146 -10.75 3.80 4.08
CA ARG A 146 -10.89 3.34 5.48
C ARG A 146 -10.82 1.81 5.57
N GLY A 147 -11.48 1.11 4.66
CA GLY A 147 -11.47 -0.35 4.63
C GLY A 147 -10.11 -0.94 4.25
N LEU A 148 -9.40 -0.33 3.30
CA LEU A 148 -8.05 -0.73 2.90
C LEU A 148 -7.05 -0.56 4.05
N LEU A 149 -7.06 0.59 4.70
CA LEU A 149 -6.16 0.89 5.80
C LEU A 149 -6.48 0.07 7.06
N ALA A 150 -7.76 -0.19 7.35
CA ALA A 150 -8.16 -1.07 8.43
C ALA A 150 -7.71 -2.53 8.22
N GLY A 151 -7.49 -2.93 6.97
CA GLY A 151 -6.95 -4.25 6.62
C GLY A 151 -5.47 -4.42 7.02
N ILE A 152 -4.70 -3.34 7.09
CA ILE A 152 -3.28 -3.37 7.47
C ILE A 152 -3.10 -3.62 8.98
N ASP A 153 -4.03 -3.13 9.80
CA ASP A 153 -4.00 -3.30 11.26
C ASP A 153 -4.38 -4.74 11.72
N ARG A 154 -4.90 -5.56 10.80
CA ARG A 154 -5.17 -6.98 11.09
C ARG A 154 -3.89 -7.77 10.89
N PRO A 155 -3.33 -8.41 11.94
CA PRO A 155 -2.25 -9.35 11.73
C PRO A 155 -2.76 -10.43 10.78
N GLY A 156 -2.18 -10.49 9.57
CA GLY A 156 -2.36 -11.63 8.69
C GLY A 156 -2.07 -12.92 9.46
N PRO A 157 -2.57 -14.10 9.01
CA PRO A 157 -2.24 -15.36 9.66
C PRO A 157 -0.72 -15.40 9.78
N ARG A 158 -0.26 -15.33 11.03
CA ARG A 158 1.14 -15.24 11.40
C ARG A 158 1.91 -16.32 10.67
N GLU A 159 2.97 -15.94 10.07
CA GLU A 159 4.20 -16.72 9.95
C GLU A 159 4.67 -17.14 11.36
N ARG A 160 3.79 -17.92 12.03
CA ARG A 160 4.08 -18.64 13.27
C ARG A 160 4.67 -19.98 12.84
N LYS A 161 5.97 -20.07 12.74
CA LYS A 161 6.80 -21.23 12.91
C LYS A 161 8.02 -21.15 11.99
N ARG A 162 9.03 -20.47 12.47
CA ARG A 162 10.44 -20.85 12.17
C ARG A 162 11.39 -20.25 13.21
N THR A 163 11.03 -20.35 14.47
CA THR A 163 11.97 -20.14 15.57
C THR A 163 11.64 -21.17 16.64
N GLY A 164 12.10 -22.36 16.45
CA GLY A 164 11.89 -23.41 17.44
C GLY A 164 12.27 -24.81 17.00
N GLU A 165 13.34 -24.97 16.22
CA GLU A 165 13.98 -26.28 16.06
C GLU A 165 15.40 -26.07 15.56
N ALA A 166 16.27 -25.68 16.46
CA ALA A 166 17.71 -25.85 16.36
C ALA A 166 18.35 -25.53 17.72
N TYR A 167 17.92 -26.23 18.75
CA TYR A 167 18.72 -26.44 19.95
C TYR A 167 18.19 -27.70 20.62
N GLY A 168 18.65 -28.81 20.15
CA GLY A 168 18.51 -30.16 20.68
C GLY A 168 19.87 -30.81 20.51
N ASP A 169 20.67 -30.58 21.48
CA ASP A 169 21.33 -31.53 22.31
C ASP A 169 21.83 -32.78 21.56
N GLY A 170 23.10 -32.82 21.33
CA GLY A 170 23.85 -33.93 20.79
C GLY A 170 25.13 -34.13 21.58
N ASP A 171 24.98 -34.14 22.90
CA ASP A 171 25.99 -34.66 23.79
C ASP A 171 25.50 -36.05 24.23
N ALA A 172 26.16 -37.11 23.77
CA ALA A 172 26.32 -38.35 24.50
C ALA A 172 27.04 -39.40 23.63
N ALA A 173 28.08 -39.88 24.20
CA ALA A 173 28.66 -41.19 23.98
C ALA A 173 29.97 -41.27 23.20
N LEU A 174 30.99 -40.71 23.80
CA LEU A 174 32.30 -41.36 23.83
C LEU A 174 32.17 -42.65 24.65
N THR A 175 32.10 -43.79 24.01
CA THR A 175 32.36 -45.06 24.67
C THR A 175 33.55 -45.71 24.01
N LEU A 176 34.63 -45.70 24.77
CA LEU A 176 35.81 -46.52 24.64
C LEU A 176 35.42 -47.98 24.38
N THR A 177 35.99 -48.62 23.38
CA THR A 177 36.29 -50.03 23.44
C THR A 177 37.68 -50.30 22.90
N ARG A 178 38.54 -50.47 23.83
CA ARG A 178 39.90 -51.01 23.68
C ARG A 178 39.83 -52.55 23.81
N ARG A 179 40.29 -53.25 22.80
CA ARG A 179 40.85 -54.63 22.82
C ARG A 179 41.06 -55.01 21.38
N GLY A 180 42.20 -55.44 20.85
CA GLY A 180 43.26 -56.22 21.48
C GLY A 180 43.49 -57.42 20.57
N LYS A 181 44.72 -57.61 20.21
CA LYS A 181 45.29 -58.84 19.63
C LYS A 181 45.25 -59.03 18.12
N GLY A 182 46.40 -59.23 17.63
CA GLY A 182 46.83 -60.00 16.52
C GLY A 182 48.11 -59.48 15.97
#